data_d947fc470403159e3d340af1ed8d591d
#
_entry.id   d947fc470403159e3d340af1ed8d591d
#
_cell.length_a   1.000
_cell.length_b   1.000
_cell.length_c   1.000
_cell.angle_alpha   90.00
_cell.angle_beta   90.00
_cell.angle_gamma   90.00
#
_symmetry.space_group_name_H-M   'P 1'
#
loop_
_entity.id
_entity.type
_entity.pdbx_description
1 polymer ?
#
loop_
_entity_poly.entity_id
_entity_poly.type
_entity_poly.pdbx_seq_one_letter_code
_entity_poly.pdbx_strand_id
1 'polypeptide(L)'
;MADKIKSSYKFSKSFYDDAITQGKWWSKLYFKLLWGGVDDNEIVRRVLSWIPDDFKGKMLDVPVGTAVFTTEKYKRMKQADITCLDYSQDMLEQAEYRFRGAGITNIKTMQGDVGALPFEENTFDNVLCMNGLHVFPNKDKAYSEILRTLKSGGELLACFYIAGEQRVADWLAKTIMTRMGWFTPPFDTANDVRKRLEPYYEILDFHVEGAMLYFRAKKR
;
A
#
# COMPACT_ATOMS: atom_id res chain seq x y z
N MET A 1 11.87 -18.43 -2.01
CA MET A 1 11.51 -17.01 -2.07
C MET A 1 10.66 -16.61 -0.86
N ALA A 2 9.66 -17.39 -0.47
CA ALA A 2 8.84 -17.15 0.74
C ALA A 2 9.65 -17.06 2.05
N ASP A 3 10.70 -17.89 2.22
CA ASP A 3 11.55 -17.87 3.42
C ASP A 3 12.43 -16.60 3.54
N LYS A 4 12.83 -15.98 2.42
CA LYS A 4 13.55 -14.71 2.44
C LYS A 4 12.65 -13.55 2.89
N ILE A 5 11.40 -13.58 2.48
CA ILE A 5 10.40 -12.57 2.90
C ILE A 5 10.12 -12.71 4.40
N LYS A 6 9.93 -13.94 4.90
CA LYS A 6 9.78 -14.21 6.35
C LYS A 6 10.97 -13.76 7.19
N SER A 7 12.21 -13.97 6.72
CA SER A 7 13.41 -13.55 7.46
C SER A 7 13.59 -12.04 7.47
N SER A 8 13.20 -11.35 6.40
CA SER A 8 13.27 -9.88 6.28
C SER A 8 12.34 -9.18 7.27
N TYR A 9 11.14 -9.71 7.45
CA TYR A 9 10.19 -9.19 8.45
C TYR A 9 10.66 -9.38 9.89
N LYS A 10 11.39 -10.45 10.21
CA LYS A 10 11.93 -10.69 11.56
C LYS A 10 13.05 -9.71 11.96
N PHE A 11 13.88 -9.28 10.99
CA PHE A 11 14.95 -8.30 11.23
C PHE A 11 14.42 -6.87 11.30
N SER A 12 13.25 -6.61 10.71
CA SER A 12 12.67 -5.26 10.59
C SER A 12 11.87 -4.80 11.81
N LYS A 13 11.54 -5.67 12.76
CA LYS A 13 10.63 -5.35 13.88
C LYS A 13 10.99 -4.06 14.65
N SER A 14 12.26 -3.86 14.94
CA SER A 14 12.76 -2.67 15.66
C SER A 14 13.10 -1.52 14.70
N PHE A 15 13.58 -1.84 13.50
CA PHE A 15 14.05 -0.84 12.54
C PHE A 15 12.90 -0.19 11.76
N TYR A 16 11.86 -0.96 11.44
CA TYR A 16 10.70 -0.47 10.69
C TYR A 16 9.84 0.46 11.57
N ASP A 17 9.59 0.09 12.82
CA ASP A 17 8.88 0.95 13.78
C ASP A 17 9.67 2.23 14.11
N ASP A 18 10.98 2.14 14.34
CA ASP A 18 11.84 3.31 14.56
C ASP A 18 11.98 4.19 13.30
N ALA A 19 11.93 3.58 12.14
CA ALA A 19 12.08 4.29 10.87
C ALA A 19 10.80 5.04 10.46
N ILE A 20 9.64 4.41 10.62
CA ILE A 20 8.34 4.99 10.24
C ILE A 20 7.76 5.88 11.35
N THR A 21 7.97 5.53 12.62
CA THR A 21 7.41 6.26 13.78
C THR A 21 8.25 7.46 14.23
N GLN A 22 9.25 7.90 13.45
CA GLN A 22 9.97 9.16 13.67
C GLN A 22 11.09 9.15 14.71
N GLY A 23 11.68 8.00 15.06
CA GLY A 23 12.66 7.92 16.14
C GLY A 23 13.96 8.69 15.93
N LYS A 24 14.53 8.74 14.72
CA LYS A 24 15.87 9.31 14.50
C LYS A 24 15.94 10.17 13.23
N TRP A 25 16.62 11.32 13.30
CA TRP A 25 16.78 12.27 12.18
C TRP A 25 17.38 11.66 10.91
N TRP A 26 18.27 10.68 11.03
CA TRP A 26 18.89 9.99 9.90
C TRP A 26 17.91 9.05 9.18
N SER A 27 16.92 8.47 9.86
CA SER A 27 15.89 7.67 9.21
C SER A 27 15.00 8.53 8.32
N LYS A 28 14.63 9.72 8.77
CA LYS A 28 13.90 10.71 7.96
C LYS A 28 14.68 11.11 6.71
N LEU A 29 15.98 11.37 6.85
CA LEU A 29 16.85 11.71 5.72
C LEU A 29 16.96 10.54 4.74
N TYR A 30 17.10 9.32 5.25
CA TYR A 30 17.20 8.11 4.44
C TYR A 30 15.92 7.85 3.63
N PHE A 31 14.75 7.92 4.27
CA PHE A 31 13.47 7.78 3.58
C PHE A 31 13.22 8.93 2.60
N LYS A 32 13.57 10.17 2.98
CA LYS A 32 13.48 11.29 2.07
C LYS A 32 14.34 11.10 0.81
N LEU A 33 15.53 10.52 0.95
CA LEU A 33 16.39 10.17 -0.19
C LEU A 33 15.80 9.01 -1.00
N LEU A 34 15.24 8.00 -0.34
CA LEU A 34 14.59 6.85 -0.99
C LEU A 34 13.39 7.28 -1.84
N TRP A 35 12.59 8.21 -1.33
CA TRP A 35 11.43 8.73 -2.05
C TRP A 35 11.75 9.91 -3.00
N GLY A 36 13.05 10.19 -3.22
CA GLY A 36 13.47 11.27 -4.12
C GLY A 36 13.19 12.67 -3.58
N GLY A 37 13.25 12.85 -2.27
CA GLY A 37 13.08 14.15 -1.61
C GLY A 37 11.66 14.46 -1.13
N VAL A 38 10.71 13.57 -1.38
CA VAL A 38 9.29 13.76 -1.05
C VAL A 38 8.97 13.27 0.36
N ASP A 39 8.01 13.91 1.03
CA ASP A 39 7.41 13.43 2.27
C ASP A 39 6.29 12.44 1.95
N ASP A 40 6.54 11.16 2.19
CA ASP A 40 5.57 10.09 1.99
C ASP A 40 4.28 10.27 2.81
N ASN A 41 4.36 10.92 3.97
CA ASN A 41 3.18 11.23 4.78
C ASN A 41 2.25 12.23 4.08
N GLU A 42 2.77 13.14 3.26
CA GLU A 42 1.95 14.07 2.50
C GLU A 42 1.20 13.32 1.38
N ILE A 43 1.90 12.45 0.65
CA ILE A 43 1.29 11.60 -0.39
C ILE A 43 0.20 10.72 0.22
N VAL A 44 0.49 10.06 1.34
CA VAL A 44 -0.49 9.22 2.04
C VAL A 44 -1.72 10.02 2.45
N ARG A 45 -1.54 11.21 3.05
CA ARG A 45 -2.68 12.08 3.41
C ARG A 45 -3.52 12.45 2.19
N ARG A 46 -2.88 12.72 1.05
CA ARG A 46 -3.57 13.04 -0.21
C ARG A 46 -4.38 11.85 -0.73
N VAL A 47 -3.78 10.66 -0.77
CA VAL A 47 -4.49 9.43 -1.17
C VAL A 47 -5.67 9.14 -0.25
N LEU A 48 -5.48 9.24 1.07
CA LEU A 48 -6.55 9.02 2.04
C LEU A 48 -7.64 10.11 2.00
N SER A 49 -7.33 11.31 1.52
CA SER A 49 -8.34 12.38 1.36
C SER A 49 -9.35 12.11 0.24
N TRP A 50 -9.01 11.27 -0.72
CA TRP A 50 -9.95 10.84 -1.78
C TRP A 50 -11.08 9.95 -1.26
N ILE A 51 -10.92 9.34 -0.08
CA ILE A 51 -11.98 8.55 0.55
C ILE A 51 -12.73 9.44 1.53
N PRO A 52 -14.04 9.68 1.36
CA PRO A 52 -14.83 10.47 2.32
C PRO A 52 -14.86 9.83 3.71
N ASP A 53 -14.91 10.63 4.77
CA ASP A 53 -15.02 10.10 6.14
C ASP A 53 -16.40 9.45 6.40
N ASP A 54 -17.43 9.84 5.66
CA ASP A 54 -18.77 9.26 5.67
C ASP A 54 -18.98 8.15 4.63
N PHE A 55 -17.89 7.63 4.04
CA PHE A 55 -17.94 6.52 3.09
C PHE A 55 -18.74 5.34 3.65
N LYS A 56 -19.68 4.85 2.83
CA LYS A 56 -20.55 3.70 3.14
C LYS A 56 -20.35 2.65 2.08
N GLY A 57 -19.69 1.58 2.44
CA GLY A 57 -19.42 0.50 1.50
C GLY A 57 -18.37 -0.45 2.06
N LYS A 58 -18.03 -1.44 1.24
CA LYS A 58 -16.98 -2.40 1.54
C LYS A 58 -15.65 -1.90 0.99
N MET A 59 -14.63 -1.87 1.82
CA MET A 59 -13.29 -1.44 1.45
C MET A 59 -12.27 -2.53 1.78
N LEU A 60 -11.35 -2.79 0.86
CA LEU A 60 -10.16 -3.62 1.09
C LEU A 60 -8.94 -2.71 1.24
N ASP A 61 -8.14 -2.90 2.29
CA ASP A 61 -6.81 -2.32 2.47
C ASP A 61 -5.77 -3.44 2.34
N VAL A 62 -4.92 -3.38 1.30
CA VAL A 62 -3.95 -4.44 0.98
C VAL A 62 -2.67 -3.89 0.34
N PRO A 63 -1.50 -4.05 0.96
CA PRO A 63 -1.26 -4.58 2.30
C PRO A 63 -1.54 -3.52 3.37
N VAL A 64 -2.16 -3.89 4.47
CA VAL A 64 -2.43 -2.94 5.56
C VAL A 64 -1.18 -2.56 6.34
N GLY A 65 -0.16 -3.41 6.33
CA GLY A 65 1.04 -3.22 7.13
C GLY A 65 0.71 -3.10 8.62
N THR A 66 1.35 -2.15 9.30
CA THR A 66 1.08 -1.86 10.71
C THR A 66 -0.10 -0.91 10.93
N ALA A 67 -0.79 -0.48 9.89
CA ALA A 67 -1.88 0.51 9.92
C ALA A 67 -1.49 1.89 10.49
N VAL A 68 -0.20 2.22 10.55
CA VAL A 68 0.28 3.50 11.11
C VAL A 68 -0.31 4.71 10.39
N PHE A 69 -0.54 4.61 9.10
CA PHE A 69 -1.08 5.70 8.27
C PHE A 69 -2.61 5.74 8.24
N THR A 70 -3.26 4.58 8.38
CA THR A 70 -4.70 4.44 8.12
C THR A 70 -5.56 4.51 9.38
N THR A 71 -5.00 4.25 10.57
CA THR A 71 -5.75 4.19 11.83
C THR A 71 -6.59 5.43 12.09
N GLU A 72 -6.02 6.65 11.98
CA GLU A 72 -6.75 7.89 12.21
C GLU A 72 -7.83 8.16 11.16
N LYS A 73 -7.62 7.71 9.93
CA LYS A 73 -8.62 7.76 8.88
C LYS A 73 -9.78 6.81 9.19
N TYR A 74 -9.49 5.57 9.50
CA TYR A 74 -10.50 4.55 9.77
C TYR A 74 -11.33 4.82 11.02
N LYS A 75 -10.74 5.46 12.03
CA LYS A 75 -11.45 5.95 13.21
C LYS A 75 -12.62 6.89 12.86
N ARG A 76 -12.51 7.66 11.77
CA ARG A 76 -13.56 8.57 11.29
C ARG A 76 -14.57 7.86 10.39
N MET A 77 -14.17 6.81 9.67
CA MET A 77 -14.98 6.06 8.70
C MET A 77 -15.90 5.03 9.38
N LYS A 78 -16.78 5.47 10.27
CA LYS A 78 -17.60 4.59 11.13
C LYS A 78 -18.65 3.77 10.39
N GLN A 79 -19.00 4.13 9.15
CA GLN A 79 -20.05 3.48 8.35
C GLN A 79 -19.48 2.52 7.29
N ALA A 80 -18.15 2.47 7.14
CA ALA A 80 -17.46 1.57 6.22
C ALA A 80 -17.35 0.14 6.80
N ASP A 81 -17.46 -0.89 5.96
CA ASP A 81 -17.06 -2.27 6.28
C ASP A 81 -15.64 -2.48 5.71
N ILE A 82 -14.64 -2.42 6.58
CA ILE A 82 -13.23 -2.40 6.17
C ILE A 82 -12.62 -3.78 6.41
N THR A 83 -12.05 -4.36 5.37
CA THR A 83 -11.22 -5.57 5.45
C THR A 83 -9.76 -5.17 5.23
N CYS A 84 -8.91 -5.48 6.20
CA CYS A 84 -7.47 -5.24 6.17
C CYS A 84 -6.74 -6.56 5.95
N LEU A 85 -6.00 -6.68 4.84
CA LEU A 85 -5.27 -7.88 4.48
C LEU A 85 -3.77 -7.61 4.44
N ASP A 86 -2.98 -8.53 5.02
CA ASP A 86 -1.53 -8.53 4.90
C ASP A 86 -1.01 -9.98 4.84
N TYR A 87 0.14 -10.16 4.18
CA TYR A 87 0.82 -11.45 4.14
C TYR A 87 1.50 -11.79 5.47
N SER A 88 1.93 -10.77 6.22
CA SER A 88 2.64 -10.89 7.48
C SER A 88 1.69 -10.88 8.67
N GLN A 89 1.65 -11.97 9.42
CA GLN A 89 0.89 -12.05 10.68
C GLN A 89 1.40 -11.01 11.70
N ASP A 90 2.71 -10.78 11.76
CA ASP A 90 3.31 -9.77 12.66
C ASP A 90 2.81 -8.35 12.36
N MET A 91 2.59 -8.01 11.08
CA MET A 91 2.03 -6.71 10.68
C MET A 91 0.55 -6.59 11.09
N LEU A 92 -0.22 -7.65 10.88
CA LEU A 92 -1.63 -7.69 11.29
C LEU A 92 -1.79 -7.52 12.80
N GLU A 93 -0.98 -8.18 13.62
CA GLU A 93 -1.01 -8.05 15.08
C GLU A 93 -0.77 -6.60 15.53
N GLN A 94 0.15 -5.89 14.87
CA GLN A 94 0.41 -4.48 15.14
C GLN A 94 -0.76 -3.59 14.68
N ALA A 95 -1.32 -3.86 13.50
CA ALA A 95 -2.51 -3.16 13.01
C ALA A 95 -3.69 -3.33 13.97
N GLU A 96 -3.98 -4.57 14.39
CA GLU A 96 -5.03 -4.87 15.36
C GLU A 96 -4.82 -4.18 16.71
N TYR A 97 -3.58 -4.14 17.20
CA TYR A 97 -3.24 -3.41 18.41
C TYR A 97 -3.60 -1.92 18.30
N ARG A 98 -3.25 -1.29 17.15
CA ARG A 98 -3.59 0.12 16.88
C ARG A 98 -5.10 0.32 16.75
N PHE A 99 -5.82 -0.55 16.03
CA PHE A 99 -7.26 -0.46 15.87
C PHE A 99 -8.00 -0.58 17.21
N ARG A 100 -7.59 -1.55 18.04
CA ARG A 100 -8.15 -1.69 19.41
C ARG A 100 -7.87 -0.46 20.26
N GLY A 101 -6.63 0.05 20.24
CA GLY A 101 -6.25 1.27 20.97
C GLY A 101 -7.01 2.51 20.51
N ALA A 102 -7.41 2.59 19.25
CA ALA A 102 -8.21 3.67 18.69
C ALA A 102 -9.74 3.48 18.88
N GLY A 103 -10.18 2.34 19.41
CA GLY A 103 -11.61 2.02 19.61
C GLY A 103 -12.36 1.75 18.29
N ILE A 104 -11.68 1.23 17.27
CA ILE A 104 -12.28 0.94 15.96
C ILE A 104 -12.85 -0.48 15.99
N THR A 105 -14.11 -0.65 15.61
CA THR A 105 -14.84 -1.93 15.69
C THR A 105 -15.37 -2.45 14.37
N ASN A 106 -15.32 -1.65 13.31
CA ASN A 106 -15.83 -1.96 11.97
C ASN A 106 -14.73 -2.44 11.01
N ILE A 107 -13.64 -3.00 11.54
CA ILE A 107 -12.53 -3.55 10.76
C ILE A 107 -12.42 -5.05 10.99
N LYS A 108 -12.18 -5.78 9.91
CA LYS A 108 -11.77 -7.19 9.91
C LYS A 108 -10.34 -7.28 9.42
N THR A 109 -9.50 -8.03 10.12
CA THR A 109 -8.14 -8.35 9.71
C THR A 109 -8.06 -9.77 9.18
N MET A 110 -7.24 -9.99 8.16
CA MET A 110 -7.08 -11.29 7.53
C MET A 110 -5.65 -11.46 7.02
N GLN A 111 -5.03 -12.61 7.32
CA GLN A 111 -3.78 -12.98 6.68
C GLN A 111 -4.06 -13.56 5.29
N GLY A 112 -3.35 -13.07 4.27
CA GLY A 112 -3.55 -13.55 2.90
C GLY A 112 -2.50 -13.05 1.90
N ASP A 113 -2.55 -13.64 0.71
CA ASP A 113 -1.74 -13.24 -0.43
C ASP A 113 -2.59 -12.38 -1.38
N VAL A 114 -2.11 -11.19 -1.71
CA VAL A 114 -2.77 -10.31 -2.69
C VAL A 114 -2.89 -10.94 -4.08
N GLY A 115 -1.99 -11.86 -4.42
CA GLY A 115 -2.04 -12.63 -5.68
C GLY A 115 -3.08 -13.77 -5.70
N ALA A 116 -3.80 -14.00 -4.59
CA ALA A 116 -4.84 -15.01 -4.45
C ALA A 116 -5.84 -14.57 -3.38
N LEU A 117 -6.56 -13.48 -3.63
CA LEU A 117 -7.50 -12.89 -2.67
C LEU A 117 -8.69 -13.81 -2.40
N PRO A 118 -8.99 -14.16 -1.13
CA PRO A 118 -10.05 -15.09 -0.76
C PRO A 118 -11.44 -14.43 -0.78
N PHE A 119 -11.71 -13.59 -1.77
CA PHE A 119 -12.97 -12.86 -1.93
C PHE A 119 -13.57 -13.15 -3.29
N GLU A 120 -14.89 -13.05 -3.37
CA GLU A 120 -15.64 -13.16 -4.61
C GLU A 120 -15.37 -11.95 -5.53
N GLU A 121 -15.68 -12.10 -6.81
CA GLU A 121 -15.65 -10.99 -7.76
C GLU A 121 -16.58 -9.86 -7.31
N ASN A 122 -16.23 -8.63 -7.66
CA ASN A 122 -17.08 -7.46 -7.41
C ASN A 122 -17.56 -7.34 -5.95
N THR A 123 -16.65 -7.60 -5.00
CA THR A 123 -16.96 -7.55 -3.56
C THR A 123 -16.81 -6.14 -3.00
N PHE A 124 -15.75 -5.40 -3.38
CA PHE A 124 -15.37 -4.15 -2.76
C PHE A 124 -15.79 -2.93 -3.59
N ASP A 125 -16.25 -1.89 -2.91
CA ASP A 125 -16.51 -0.59 -3.51
C ASP A 125 -15.22 0.21 -3.69
N ASN A 126 -14.27 0.06 -2.75
CA ASN A 126 -12.94 0.65 -2.83
C ASN A 126 -11.85 -0.36 -2.46
N VAL A 127 -10.70 -0.27 -3.15
CA VAL A 127 -9.46 -0.95 -2.76
C VAL A 127 -8.38 0.09 -2.55
N LEU A 128 -7.76 0.08 -1.38
CA LEU A 128 -6.61 0.88 -1.03
C LEU A 128 -5.35 0.02 -1.07
N CYS A 129 -4.33 0.45 -1.82
CA CYS A 129 -3.04 -0.24 -1.89
C CYS A 129 -1.90 0.76 -1.70
N MET A 130 -1.49 0.94 -0.46
CA MET A 130 -0.38 1.84 -0.12
C MET A 130 0.91 1.07 0.12
N ASN A 131 1.97 1.49 -0.54
CA ASN A 131 3.32 0.91 -0.44
C ASN A 131 3.39 -0.61 -0.70
N GLY A 132 2.42 -1.16 -1.46
CA GLY A 132 2.31 -2.60 -1.74
C GLY A 132 2.88 -2.99 -3.11
N LEU A 133 2.50 -2.31 -4.18
CA LEU A 133 2.76 -2.76 -5.55
C LEU A 133 4.25 -2.91 -5.92
N HIS A 134 5.15 -2.18 -5.28
CA HIS A 134 6.59 -2.36 -5.47
C HIS A 134 7.19 -3.52 -4.64
N VAL A 135 6.43 -4.06 -3.68
CA VAL A 135 6.86 -5.16 -2.80
C VAL A 135 6.38 -6.51 -3.31
N PHE A 136 5.20 -6.56 -3.92
CA PHE A 136 4.56 -7.82 -4.31
C PHE A 136 5.41 -8.65 -5.28
N PRO A 137 5.61 -9.95 -4.99
CA PRO A 137 6.46 -10.80 -5.81
C PRO A 137 5.88 -11.07 -7.20
N ASN A 138 4.57 -11.05 -7.34
CA ASN A 138 3.87 -11.17 -8.63
C ASN A 138 2.87 -10.04 -8.80
N LYS A 139 3.31 -8.96 -9.42
CA LYS A 139 2.50 -7.75 -9.64
C LYS A 139 1.31 -8.01 -10.54
N ASP A 140 1.48 -8.84 -11.59
CA ASP A 140 0.40 -9.14 -12.54
C ASP A 140 -0.77 -9.84 -11.84
N LYS A 141 -0.48 -10.81 -10.96
CA LYS A 141 -1.50 -11.45 -10.15
C LYS A 141 -2.14 -10.47 -9.16
N ALA A 142 -1.37 -9.61 -8.52
CA ALA A 142 -1.91 -8.61 -7.60
C ALA A 142 -2.87 -7.65 -8.31
N TYR A 143 -2.48 -7.10 -9.45
CA TYR A 143 -3.37 -6.26 -10.26
C TYR A 143 -4.63 -6.99 -10.72
N SER A 144 -4.49 -8.25 -11.17
CA SER A 144 -5.62 -9.08 -11.60
C SER A 144 -6.61 -9.36 -10.46
N GLU A 145 -6.13 -9.72 -9.28
CA GLU A 145 -6.97 -10.01 -8.12
C GLU A 145 -7.64 -8.75 -7.55
N ILE A 146 -6.92 -7.63 -7.51
CA ILE A 146 -7.50 -6.33 -7.16
C ILE A 146 -8.61 -5.96 -8.14
N LEU A 147 -8.36 -6.09 -9.45
CA LEU A 147 -9.37 -5.82 -10.48
C LEU A 147 -10.58 -6.74 -10.33
N ARG A 148 -10.36 -8.04 -10.10
CA ARG A 148 -11.43 -9.03 -9.96
C ARG A 148 -12.34 -8.72 -8.78
N THR A 149 -11.75 -8.41 -7.64
CA THR A 149 -12.50 -8.21 -6.40
C THR A 149 -13.12 -6.81 -6.28
N LEU A 150 -12.67 -5.84 -7.06
CA LEU A 150 -13.26 -4.50 -7.13
C LEU A 150 -14.53 -4.52 -7.97
N LYS A 151 -15.61 -3.87 -7.53
CA LYS A 151 -16.85 -3.70 -8.27
C LYS A 151 -16.68 -2.84 -9.51
N SER A 152 -17.50 -3.02 -10.53
CA SER A 152 -17.66 -2.04 -11.61
C SER A 152 -18.10 -0.71 -11.01
N GLY A 153 -17.44 0.38 -11.41
CA GLY A 153 -17.62 1.70 -10.80
C GLY A 153 -16.90 1.91 -9.46
N GLY A 154 -16.31 0.86 -8.89
CA GLY A 154 -15.48 0.96 -7.68
C GLY A 154 -14.11 1.55 -7.97
N GLU A 155 -13.40 2.01 -6.94
CA GLU A 155 -12.17 2.76 -7.08
C GLU A 155 -10.95 2.04 -6.47
N LEU A 156 -9.86 2.00 -7.25
CA LEU A 156 -8.53 1.63 -6.78
C LEU A 156 -7.75 2.90 -6.46
N LEU A 157 -7.31 3.01 -5.20
CA LEU A 157 -6.46 4.08 -4.72
C LEU A 157 -5.10 3.49 -4.33
N ALA A 158 -4.02 4.06 -4.84
CA ALA A 158 -2.70 3.51 -4.55
C ALA A 158 -1.61 4.59 -4.46
N CYS A 159 -0.57 4.30 -3.67
CA CYS A 159 0.72 4.99 -3.75
C CYS A 159 1.85 3.99 -3.54
N PHE A 160 2.93 4.14 -4.32
CA PHE A 160 4.09 3.26 -4.24
C PHE A 160 5.28 3.81 -5.03
N TYR A 161 6.46 3.23 -4.76
CA TYR A 161 7.68 3.53 -5.51
C TYR A 161 7.57 3.09 -6.98
N ILE A 162 8.04 3.95 -7.89
CA ILE A 162 8.25 3.65 -9.31
C ILE A 162 9.70 3.91 -9.72
N ALA A 163 10.17 3.18 -10.72
CA ALA A 163 11.50 3.37 -11.27
C ALA A 163 11.52 4.41 -12.41
N GLY A 164 12.71 4.97 -12.64
CA GLY A 164 12.96 5.84 -13.79
C GLY A 164 12.90 7.34 -13.47
N GLU A 165 12.36 7.72 -12.31
CA GLU A 165 12.17 9.12 -11.95
C GLU A 165 13.38 9.71 -11.20
N GLN A 166 14.03 8.92 -10.35
CA GLN A 166 15.11 9.39 -9.46
C GLN A 166 16.26 8.39 -9.40
N ARG A 167 17.41 8.74 -9.98
CA ARG A 167 18.59 7.84 -10.09
C ARG A 167 19.07 7.28 -8.75
N VAL A 168 19.06 8.10 -7.70
CA VAL A 168 19.49 7.67 -6.35
C VAL A 168 18.48 6.71 -5.75
N ALA A 169 17.20 7.02 -5.84
CA ALA A 169 16.13 6.15 -5.38
C ALA A 169 16.15 4.80 -6.12
N ASP A 170 16.34 4.81 -7.43
CA ASP A 170 16.45 3.60 -8.25
C ASP A 170 17.65 2.74 -7.85
N TRP A 171 18.79 3.36 -7.57
CA TRP A 171 19.96 2.64 -7.11
C TRP A 171 19.71 2.01 -5.72
N LEU A 172 19.13 2.75 -4.78
CA LEU A 172 18.75 2.24 -3.46
C LEU A 172 17.74 1.09 -3.55
N ALA A 173 16.70 1.26 -4.37
CA ALA A 173 15.66 0.25 -4.59
C ALA A 173 16.26 -1.07 -5.16
N LYS A 174 17.07 -0.97 -6.22
CA LYS A 174 17.68 -2.11 -6.90
C LYS A 174 18.74 -2.84 -6.07
N THR A 175 19.43 -2.14 -5.16
CA THR A 175 20.54 -2.69 -4.38
C THR A 175 20.13 -3.01 -2.95
N ILE A 176 19.92 -1.99 -2.13
CA ILE A 176 19.72 -2.15 -0.69
C ILE A 176 18.33 -2.73 -0.39
N MET A 177 17.27 -2.11 -0.92
CA MET A 177 15.89 -2.52 -0.62
C MET A 177 15.57 -3.91 -1.12
N THR A 178 16.04 -4.27 -2.34
CA THR A 178 15.88 -5.61 -2.90
C THR A 178 16.65 -6.66 -2.10
N ARG A 179 17.88 -6.36 -1.64
CA ARG A 179 18.66 -7.28 -0.80
C ARG A 179 18.02 -7.49 0.58
N MET A 180 17.41 -6.46 1.14
CA MET A 180 16.66 -6.53 2.39
C MET A 180 15.31 -7.24 2.24
N GLY A 181 14.86 -7.51 1.01
CA GLY A 181 13.56 -8.12 0.72
C GLY A 181 12.37 -7.18 0.89
N TRP A 182 12.63 -5.87 0.97
CA TRP A 182 11.60 -4.85 1.09
C TRP A 182 11.01 -4.46 -0.25
N PHE A 183 11.78 -4.59 -1.33
CA PHE A 183 11.36 -4.29 -2.69
C PHE A 183 11.58 -5.50 -3.58
N THR A 184 10.67 -5.74 -4.53
CA THR A 184 10.72 -6.88 -5.44
C THR A 184 10.76 -6.41 -6.89
N PRO A 185 11.88 -6.63 -7.62
CA PRO A 185 11.94 -6.34 -9.05
C PRO A 185 11.11 -7.35 -9.88
N PRO A 186 10.74 -7.02 -11.14
CA PRO A 186 11.01 -5.76 -11.82
C PRO A 186 10.17 -4.62 -11.26
N PHE A 187 10.70 -3.38 -11.33
CA PHE A 187 9.98 -2.19 -10.90
C PHE A 187 9.28 -1.54 -12.08
N ASP A 188 8.00 -1.21 -11.90
CA ASP A 188 7.22 -0.50 -12.90
C ASP A 188 7.67 0.97 -12.98
N THR A 189 7.65 1.54 -14.19
CA THR A 189 7.70 2.98 -14.42
C THR A 189 6.28 3.56 -14.39
N ALA A 190 6.14 4.89 -14.35
CA ALA A 190 4.83 5.54 -14.44
C ALA A 190 4.07 5.11 -15.71
N ASN A 191 4.78 4.96 -16.84
CA ASN A 191 4.18 4.52 -18.09
C ASN A 191 3.72 3.05 -18.06
N ASP A 192 4.46 2.17 -17.38
CA ASP A 192 4.05 0.76 -17.22
C ASP A 192 2.77 0.66 -16.40
N VAL A 193 2.68 1.41 -15.29
CA VAL A 193 1.47 1.47 -14.47
C VAL A 193 0.29 2.00 -15.27
N ARG A 194 0.47 3.10 -16.01
CA ARG A 194 -0.59 3.66 -16.86
C ARG A 194 -1.11 2.64 -17.89
N LYS A 195 -0.21 1.94 -18.58
CA LYS A 195 -0.58 0.88 -19.53
C LYS A 195 -1.33 -0.28 -18.90
N ARG A 196 -1.07 -0.61 -17.63
CA ARG A 196 -1.80 -1.64 -16.87
C ARG A 196 -3.22 -1.19 -16.51
N LEU A 197 -3.39 0.10 -16.21
CA LEU A 197 -4.69 0.64 -15.76
C LEU A 197 -5.63 0.94 -16.92
N GLU A 198 -5.15 1.56 -17.99
CA GLU A 198 -5.97 2.07 -19.10
C GLU A 198 -6.97 1.07 -19.70
N PRO A 199 -6.66 -0.24 -19.86
CA PRO A 199 -7.62 -1.18 -20.43
C PRO A 199 -8.86 -1.44 -19.54
N TYR A 200 -8.73 -1.25 -18.22
CA TYR A 200 -9.73 -1.68 -17.24
C TYR A 200 -10.30 -0.55 -16.39
N TYR A 201 -9.60 0.59 -16.34
CA TYR A 201 -9.94 1.70 -15.46
C TYR A 201 -10.06 3.01 -16.23
N GLU A 202 -10.92 3.88 -15.72
CA GLU A 202 -10.86 5.31 -15.95
C GLU A 202 -9.91 5.93 -14.92
N ILE A 203 -8.82 6.54 -15.35
CA ILE A 203 -7.84 7.18 -14.47
C ILE A 203 -8.38 8.55 -14.08
N LEU A 204 -8.73 8.74 -12.81
CA LEU A 204 -9.28 9.98 -12.29
C LEU A 204 -8.17 10.94 -11.84
N ASP A 205 -7.15 10.40 -11.16
CA ASP A 205 -5.98 11.13 -10.68
C ASP A 205 -4.73 10.28 -10.93
N PHE A 206 -3.61 10.92 -11.31
CA PHE A 206 -2.35 10.21 -11.57
C PHE A 206 -1.18 11.19 -11.44
N HIS A 207 -0.44 11.06 -10.36
CA HIS A 207 0.62 11.99 -9.99
C HIS A 207 1.92 11.27 -9.69
N VAL A 208 3.03 11.88 -10.13
CA VAL A 208 4.39 11.44 -9.82
C VAL A 208 5.08 12.54 -9.05
N GLU A 209 5.55 12.24 -7.87
CA GLU A 209 6.35 13.15 -7.04
C GLU A 209 7.58 12.40 -6.53
N GLY A 210 8.78 12.90 -6.85
CA GLY A 210 10.04 12.22 -6.58
C GLY A 210 10.10 10.84 -7.23
N ALA A 211 10.23 9.78 -6.44
CA ALA A 211 10.19 8.38 -6.87
C ALA A 211 8.87 7.69 -6.54
N MET A 212 7.85 8.46 -6.17
CA MET A 212 6.54 7.94 -5.79
C MET A 212 5.49 8.26 -6.86
N LEU A 213 4.72 7.24 -7.21
CA LEU A 213 3.48 7.38 -7.95
C LEU A 213 2.30 7.24 -6.97
N TYR A 214 1.30 8.10 -7.12
CA TYR A 214 0.01 7.91 -6.46
C TYR A 214 -1.13 8.22 -7.43
N PHE A 215 -2.18 7.40 -7.36
CA PHE A 215 -3.28 7.50 -8.30
C PHE A 215 -4.62 7.08 -7.69
N ARG A 216 -5.68 7.52 -8.35
CA ARG A 216 -7.06 7.10 -8.16
C ARG A 216 -7.62 6.68 -9.50
N ALA A 217 -8.17 5.47 -9.59
CA ALA A 217 -8.66 4.91 -10.84
C ALA A 217 -9.97 4.15 -10.59
N LYS A 218 -10.98 4.41 -11.44
CA LYS A 218 -12.32 3.84 -11.34
C LYS A 218 -12.46 2.66 -12.31
N LYS A 219 -12.85 1.49 -11.81
CA LYS A 219 -13.13 0.31 -12.67
C LYS A 219 -14.30 0.57 -13.60
N ARG A 220 -14.11 0.27 -14.87
CA ARG A 220 -15.14 0.39 -15.92
C ARG A 220 -16.24 -0.65 -15.81
#